data_07948b191471b76c5215c30899b40ee3
#
_entry.id   07948b191471b76c5215c30899b40ee3
#
_cell.length_a   1.000
_cell.length_b   1.000
_cell.length_c   1.000
_cell.angle_alpha   90.00
_cell.angle_beta   90.00
_cell.angle_gamma   90.00
#
_symmetry.space_group_name_H-M   'P 1'
#
loop_
_entity.id
_entity.type
_entity.pdbx_description
1 polymer ?
#
loop_
_entity_poly.entity_id
_entity_poly.type
_entity_poly.pdbx_seq_one_letter_code
_entity_poly.pdbx_strand_id
1 'polypeptide(L)'
;ADIRFGIATETDLSAAPYKITIDGEKVIEAETVIIATGATAKYLGIPDEHKYAGMGVSACATCDGFFYRKKVVAVVGGGDTACEEAIYLAGLAKQVYLIVRKPFLRASKVMQERVFNTPNIMVLFEHNTIGLFGENGVEGAHLVKRMGESDEEKVDIAIDGFFLAIGHKPNSDIFKPWIDTDE
;
A
#
# COMPACT_ATOMS: atom_id res chain seq x y z
N ALA A 1 32.06 7.43 -7.78
CA ALA A 1 31.05 6.37 -7.99
C ALA A 1 30.60 6.41 -9.45
N ASP A 2 30.38 5.24 -10.03
CA ASP A 2 29.81 5.10 -11.38
C ASP A 2 28.33 4.75 -11.23
N ILE A 3 27.44 5.65 -11.67
CA ILE A 3 26.00 5.47 -11.60
C ILE A 3 25.51 5.07 -12.98
N ARG A 4 24.82 3.93 -13.07
CA ARG A 4 24.27 3.41 -14.32
C ARG A 4 22.76 3.18 -14.16
N PHE A 5 22.01 3.52 -15.19
CA PHE A 5 20.58 3.20 -15.28
C PHE A 5 20.42 1.81 -15.91
N GLY A 6 19.38 1.11 -15.50
CA GLY A 6 18.99 -0.20 -16.00
C GLY A 6 18.28 -1.02 -14.94
N ILE A 7 17.62 -2.07 -15.35
CA ILE A 7 16.90 -2.99 -14.49
C ILE A 7 17.72 -4.27 -14.34
N ALA A 8 18.05 -4.65 -13.10
CA ALA A 8 18.63 -5.95 -12.83
C ALA A 8 17.57 -7.04 -13.08
N THR A 9 17.78 -7.90 -14.05
CA THR A 9 16.82 -8.92 -14.48
C THR A 9 17.19 -10.31 -13.98
N GLU A 10 18.48 -10.59 -13.81
CA GLU A 10 18.98 -11.88 -13.34
C GLU A 10 20.21 -11.69 -12.47
N THR A 11 20.47 -12.64 -11.57
CA THR A 11 21.66 -12.68 -10.75
C THR A 11 22.24 -14.08 -10.68
N ASP A 12 23.57 -14.18 -10.64
CA ASP A 12 24.30 -15.39 -10.27
C ASP A 12 25.25 -15.03 -9.11
N LEU A 13 24.86 -15.45 -7.91
CA LEU A 13 25.61 -15.21 -6.68
C LEU A 13 26.26 -16.50 -6.14
N SER A 14 26.48 -17.51 -7.00
CA SER A 14 27.05 -18.80 -6.61
C SER A 14 28.52 -18.73 -6.20
N ALA A 15 29.30 -17.88 -6.86
CA ALA A 15 30.71 -17.66 -6.58
C ALA A 15 31.15 -16.27 -7.07
N ALA A 16 32.13 -15.68 -6.38
CA ALA A 16 32.75 -14.44 -6.84
C ALA A 16 33.67 -14.69 -8.08
N PRO A 17 33.71 -13.76 -9.04
CA PRO A 17 32.93 -12.54 -9.12
C PRO A 17 31.45 -12.83 -9.37
N TYR A 18 30.59 -12.21 -8.57
CA TYR A 18 29.14 -12.31 -8.71
C TYR A 18 28.68 -11.61 -10.00
N LYS A 19 27.63 -12.14 -10.65
CA LYS A 19 27.14 -11.63 -11.92
C LYS A 19 25.75 -11.08 -11.78
N ILE A 20 25.52 -9.88 -12.34
CA ILE A 20 24.22 -9.23 -12.40
C ILE A 20 23.94 -8.87 -13.86
N THR A 21 22.85 -9.40 -14.39
CA THR A 21 22.39 -9.09 -15.75
C THR A 21 21.47 -7.87 -15.69
N ILE A 22 21.82 -6.87 -16.49
CA ILE A 22 21.06 -5.62 -16.63
C ILE A 22 20.31 -5.64 -17.96
N ASP A 23 19.01 -5.34 -17.93
CA ASP A 23 18.11 -5.25 -19.08
C ASP A 23 18.08 -6.52 -19.97
N GLY A 24 18.43 -7.68 -19.40
CA GLY A 24 18.47 -8.97 -20.11
C GLY A 24 19.70 -9.18 -21.01
N GLU A 25 20.63 -8.23 -21.10
CA GLU A 25 21.72 -8.27 -22.07
C GLU A 25 23.10 -8.06 -21.44
N LYS A 26 23.24 -7.05 -20.60
CA LYS A 26 24.55 -6.62 -20.09
C LYS A 26 24.88 -7.27 -18.76
N VAL A 27 25.97 -8.03 -18.69
CA VAL A 27 26.46 -8.61 -17.45
C VAL A 27 27.46 -7.66 -16.77
N ILE A 28 27.25 -7.42 -15.47
CA ILE A 28 28.20 -6.72 -14.59
C ILE A 28 28.76 -7.75 -13.63
N GLU A 29 30.06 -7.77 -13.45
CA GLU A 29 30.77 -8.62 -12.49
C GLU A 29 31.23 -7.78 -11.29
N ALA A 30 31.10 -8.33 -10.07
CA ALA A 30 31.51 -7.67 -8.84
C ALA A 30 31.97 -8.67 -7.79
N GLU A 31 32.97 -8.30 -7.01
CA GLU A 31 33.45 -9.11 -5.86
C GLU A 31 32.48 -9.07 -4.67
N THR A 32 31.70 -8.00 -4.56
CA THR A 32 30.67 -7.81 -3.52
C THR A 32 29.43 -7.16 -4.10
N VAL A 33 28.25 -7.49 -3.57
CA VAL A 33 26.96 -6.96 -3.99
C VAL A 33 26.18 -6.46 -2.78
N ILE A 34 25.65 -5.25 -2.90
CA ILE A 34 24.68 -4.69 -1.93
C ILE A 34 23.32 -4.66 -2.62
N ILE A 35 22.35 -5.40 -2.05
CA ILE A 35 20.98 -5.47 -2.54
C ILE A 35 20.18 -4.34 -1.89
N ALA A 36 19.75 -3.35 -2.66
CA ALA A 36 18.98 -2.20 -2.19
C ALA A 36 17.82 -1.90 -3.15
N THR A 37 17.08 -2.95 -3.53
CA THR A 37 16.03 -2.90 -4.57
C THR A 37 14.69 -2.37 -4.08
N GLY A 38 14.53 -2.09 -2.78
CA GLY A 38 13.31 -1.57 -2.20
C GLY A 38 12.12 -2.52 -2.29
N ALA A 39 10.93 -1.96 -2.28
CA ALA A 39 9.68 -2.70 -2.31
C ALA A 39 8.62 -1.95 -3.11
N THR A 40 7.68 -2.69 -3.68
CA THR A 40 6.55 -2.15 -4.44
C THR A 40 5.28 -2.23 -3.58
N ALA A 41 4.51 -1.15 -3.53
CA ALA A 41 3.24 -1.12 -2.82
C ALA A 41 2.27 -2.16 -3.39
N LYS A 42 1.54 -2.84 -2.51
CA LYS A 42 0.46 -3.74 -2.92
C LYS A 42 -0.81 -2.95 -3.23
N TYR A 43 -1.53 -3.41 -4.22
CA TYR A 43 -2.82 -2.89 -4.66
C TYR A 43 -3.92 -3.92 -4.39
N LEU A 44 -5.18 -3.48 -4.34
CA LEU A 44 -6.33 -4.38 -4.18
C LEU A 44 -6.61 -5.20 -5.45
N GLY A 45 -6.18 -4.70 -6.60
CA GLY A 45 -6.43 -5.29 -7.92
C GLY A 45 -7.77 -4.86 -8.54
N ILE A 46 -8.37 -3.79 -8.04
CA ILE A 46 -9.55 -3.20 -8.66
C ILE A 46 -9.14 -2.26 -9.82
N PRO A 47 -9.89 -2.22 -10.95
CA PRO A 47 -9.50 -1.46 -12.14
C PRO A 47 -9.28 0.03 -11.88
N ASP A 48 -10.07 0.60 -10.98
CA ASP A 48 -10.09 2.03 -10.70
C ASP A 48 -8.83 2.53 -10.00
N GLU A 49 -8.05 1.67 -9.33
CA GLU A 49 -6.80 2.07 -8.68
C GLU A 49 -5.82 2.69 -9.65
N HIS A 50 -5.67 2.11 -10.83
CA HIS A 50 -4.80 2.65 -11.87
C HIS A 50 -5.40 3.89 -12.55
N LYS A 51 -6.71 3.90 -12.75
CA LYS A 51 -7.42 5.06 -13.32
C LYS A 51 -7.20 6.32 -12.50
N TYR A 52 -7.25 6.20 -11.18
CA TYR A 52 -7.13 7.33 -10.26
C TYR A 52 -5.74 7.47 -9.62
N ALA A 53 -4.72 6.77 -10.11
CA ALA A 53 -3.35 6.92 -9.64
C ALA A 53 -2.87 8.38 -9.80
N GLY A 54 -2.47 9.01 -8.70
CA GLY A 54 -2.14 10.44 -8.67
C GLY A 54 -3.33 11.41 -8.77
N MET A 55 -4.56 10.89 -8.91
CA MET A 55 -5.80 11.65 -8.93
C MET A 55 -6.75 11.24 -7.80
N GLY A 56 -6.19 10.91 -6.65
CA GLY A 56 -6.94 10.50 -5.46
C GLY A 56 -6.51 9.18 -4.87
N VAL A 57 -5.86 8.29 -5.62
CA VAL A 57 -5.28 7.04 -5.10
C VAL A 57 -3.80 7.23 -4.80
N SER A 58 -3.39 6.86 -3.59
CA SER A 58 -2.00 6.90 -3.12
C SER A 58 -1.67 5.65 -2.29
N ALA A 59 -0.39 5.28 -2.26
CA ALA A 59 0.16 4.26 -1.36
C ALA A 59 1.18 4.85 -0.35
N CYS A 60 1.14 6.17 -0.15
CA CYS A 60 2.06 6.87 0.76
C CYS A 60 1.34 8.06 1.42
N ALA A 61 0.83 7.86 2.63
CA ALA A 61 0.14 8.93 3.37
C ALA A 61 1.06 10.11 3.70
N THR A 62 2.33 9.85 4.03
CA THR A 62 3.29 10.91 4.35
C THR A 62 3.71 11.72 3.11
N CYS A 63 3.69 11.10 1.92
CA CYS A 63 3.98 11.79 0.66
C CYS A 63 2.85 12.73 0.25
N ASP A 64 1.62 12.22 0.26
CA ASP A 64 0.48 12.86 -0.39
C ASP A 64 -0.56 13.43 0.59
N GLY A 65 -0.51 13.08 1.86
CA GLY A 65 -1.52 13.45 2.85
C GLY A 65 -1.77 14.95 2.97
N PHE A 66 -0.74 15.78 2.71
CA PHE A 66 -0.88 17.24 2.76
C PHE A 66 -1.92 17.78 1.76
N PHE A 67 -2.10 17.16 0.60
CA PHE A 67 -3.08 17.57 -0.41
C PHE A 67 -4.55 17.33 0.03
N TYR A 68 -4.72 16.55 1.10
CA TYR A 68 -6.04 16.17 1.64
C TYR A 68 -6.39 16.88 2.96
N ARG A 69 -5.75 18.00 3.25
CA ARG A 69 -6.09 18.83 4.42
C ARG A 69 -7.55 19.26 4.38
N LYS A 70 -8.25 19.04 5.51
CA LYS A 70 -9.69 19.33 5.70
C LYS A 70 -10.64 18.56 4.76
N LYS A 71 -10.14 17.55 4.06
CA LYS A 71 -10.91 16.66 3.19
C LYS A 71 -11.28 15.37 3.91
N VAL A 72 -12.10 14.56 3.27
CA VAL A 72 -12.47 13.22 3.74
C VAL A 72 -11.62 12.19 3.00
N VAL A 73 -10.98 11.29 3.72
CA VAL A 73 -10.12 10.27 3.10
C VAL A 73 -10.44 8.88 3.62
N ALA A 74 -10.10 7.86 2.82
CA ALA A 74 -10.13 6.47 3.24
C ALA A 74 -8.71 5.89 3.27
N VAL A 75 -8.44 5.04 4.26
CA VAL A 75 -7.24 4.20 4.37
C VAL A 75 -7.69 2.75 4.36
N VAL A 76 -7.09 1.93 3.50
CA VAL A 76 -7.39 0.50 3.44
C VAL A 76 -6.28 -0.29 4.08
N GLY A 77 -6.63 -1.09 5.07
CA GLY A 77 -5.70 -1.95 5.79
C GLY A 77 -6.11 -2.16 7.24
N GLY A 78 -5.47 -3.08 7.93
CA GLY A 78 -5.79 -3.38 9.33
C GLY A 78 -4.56 -3.73 10.19
N GLY A 79 -3.35 -3.54 9.67
CA GLY A 79 -2.08 -3.69 10.38
C GLY A 79 -1.57 -2.36 10.96
N ASP A 80 -0.39 -2.39 11.59
CA ASP A 80 0.23 -1.21 12.20
C ASP A 80 0.39 -0.07 11.20
N THR A 81 0.90 -0.33 10.01
CA THR A 81 1.05 0.68 8.94
C THR A 81 -0.26 1.40 8.62
N ALA A 82 -1.37 0.65 8.49
CA ALA A 82 -2.67 1.25 8.21
C ALA A 82 -3.17 2.14 9.35
N CYS A 83 -2.93 1.72 10.59
CA CYS A 83 -3.25 2.51 11.78
C CYS A 83 -2.38 3.78 11.86
N GLU A 84 -1.08 3.67 11.61
CA GLU A 84 -0.16 4.82 11.58
C GLU A 84 -0.55 5.83 10.52
N GLU A 85 -0.82 5.38 9.30
CA GLU A 85 -1.27 6.24 8.20
C GLU A 85 -2.62 6.90 8.50
N ALA A 86 -3.58 6.15 9.07
CA ALA A 86 -4.88 6.71 9.47
C ALA A 86 -4.73 7.81 10.53
N ILE A 87 -3.88 7.60 11.54
CA ILE A 87 -3.59 8.58 12.59
C ILE A 87 -2.89 9.82 12.01
N TYR A 88 -1.90 9.61 11.14
CA TYR A 88 -1.21 10.71 10.46
C TYR A 88 -2.19 11.55 9.64
N LEU A 89 -3.01 10.90 8.82
CA LEU A 89 -4.02 11.57 8.00
C LEU A 89 -5.10 12.26 8.86
N ALA A 90 -5.47 11.69 9.99
CA ALA A 90 -6.43 12.32 10.92
C ALA A 90 -5.94 13.66 11.45
N GLY A 91 -4.62 13.88 11.56
CA GLY A 91 -4.03 15.17 11.90
C GLY A 91 -4.16 16.23 10.79
N LEU A 92 -4.50 15.83 9.58
CA LEU A 92 -4.63 16.71 8.40
C LEU A 92 -6.06 16.80 7.88
N ALA A 93 -6.71 15.65 7.72
CA ALA A 93 -8.03 15.49 7.13
C ALA A 93 -9.16 15.88 8.08
N LYS A 94 -10.33 16.17 7.52
CA LYS A 94 -11.56 16.38 8.28
C LYS A 94 -12.07 15.07 8.88
N GLN A 95 -12.01 13.98 8.12
CA GLN A 95 -12.48 12.65 8.49
C GLN A 95 -11.60 11.61 7.81
N VAL A 96 -11.30 10.52 8.51
CA VAL A 96 -10.62 9.33 7.98
C VAL A 96 -11.53 8.11 8.14
N TYR A 97 -11.81 7.39 7.06
CA TYR A 97 -12.39 6.06 7.10
C TYR A 97 -11.28 5.03 7.06
N LEU A 98 -11.14 4.21 8.10
CA LEU A 98 -10.23 3.06 8.10
C LEU A 98 -11.00 1.81 7.68
N ILE A 99 -10.80 1.36 6.44
CA ILE A 99 -11.53 0.23 5.85
C ILE A 99 -10.77 -1.06 6.15
N VAL A 100 -11.42 -1.98 6.86
CA VAL A 100 -10.84 -3.22 7.38
C VAL A 100 -11.69 -4.41 6.96
N ARG A 101 -11.13 -5.33 6.17
CA ARG A 101 -11.87 -6.53 5.70
C ARG A 101 -12.19 -7.57 6.79
N LYS A 102 -11.52 -7.50 7.93
CA LYS A 102 -11.73 -8.39 9.07
C LYS A 102 -12.57 -7.70 10.15
N PRO A 103 -13.21 -8.44 11.09
CA PRO A 103 -13.93 -7.85 12.21
C PRO A 103 -13.00 -7.28 13.30
N PHE A 104 -11.70 -7.25 13.07
CA PHE A 104 -10.69 -6.75 14.01
C PHE A 104 -9.47 -6.18 13.29
N LEU A 105 -8.74 -5.30 13.99
CA LEU A 105 -7.43 -4.82 13.58
C LEU A 105 -6.35 -5.86 13.95
N ARG A 106 -5.40 -6.09 13.05
CA ARG A 106 -4.20 -6.91 13.30
C ARG A 106 -3.05 -6.10 13.90
N ALA A 107 -3.20 -4.81 13.98
CA ALA A 107 -2.24 -3.89 14.55
C ALA A 107 -1.96 -4.22 16.04
N SER A 108 -0.85 -3.73 16.58
CA SER A 108 -0.52 -3.80 18.00
C SER A 108 -1.61 -3.12 18.85
N LYS A 109 -1.80 -3.56 20.08
CA LYS A 109 -2.82 -3.00 20.99
C LYS A 109 -2.67 -1.49 21.16
N VAL A 110 -1.43 -1.01 21.26
CA VAL A 110 -1.13 0.42 21.38
C VAL A 110 -1.63 1.21 20.16
N MET A 111 -1.44 0.67 18.96
CA MET A 111 -1.92 1.31 17.75
C MET A 111 -3.45 1.27 17.62
N GLN A 112 -4.07 0.17 18.03
CA GLN A 112 -5.52 0.07 18.10
C GLN A 112 -6.11 1.12 19.04
N GLU A 113 -5.57 1.28 20.25
CA GLU A 113 -6.00 2.29 21.21
C GLU A 113 -5.88 3.71 20.66
N ARG A 114 -4.77 4.02 19.96
CA ARG A 114 -4.58 5.32 19.32
C ARG A 114 -5.64 5.59 18.26
N VAL A 115 -5.94 4.60 17.41
CA VAL A 115 -6.98 4.71 16.38
C VAL A 115 -8.34 4.98 17.03
N PHE A 116 -8.75 4.18 18.02
CA PHE A 116 -10.04 4.31 18.67
C PHE A 116 -10.18 5.59 19.49
N ASN A 117 -9.10 6.16 19.99
CA ASN A 117 -9.07 7.43 20.71
C ASN A 117 -8.95 8.65 19.79
N THR A 118 -8.84 8.47 18.47
CA THR A 118 -8.77 9.58 17.50
C THR A 118 -10.17 9.88 16.97
N PRO A 119 -10.80 11.01 17.35
CA PRO A 119 -12.24 11.23 17.19
C PRO A 119 -12.71 11.34 15.74
N ASN A 120 -11.80 11.69 14.80
CA ASN A 120 -12.11 11.79 13.38
C ASN A 120 -11.63 10.58 12.57
N ILE A 121 -11.37 9.43 13.23
CA ILE A 121 -11.19 8.15 12.56
C ILE A 121 -12.44 7.31 12.78
N MET A 122 -13.06 6.86 11.69
CA MET A 122 -14.14 5.88 11.71
C MET A 122 -13.65 4.57 11.13
N VAL A 123 -13.65 3.51 11.95
CA VAL A 123 -13.24 2.18 11.49
C VAL A 123 -14.44 1.45 10.90
N LEU A 124 -14.32 1.05 9.64
CA LEU A 124 -15.30 0.26 8.91
C LEU A 124 -14.85 -1.19 8.86
N PHE A 125 -15.22 -1.97 9.87
CA PHE A 125 -14.91 -3.40 9.93
C PHE A 125 -15.76 -4.21 8.94
N GLU A 126 -15.20 -5.33 8.46
CA GLU A 126 -15.84 -6.27 7.54
C GLU A 126 -16.22 -5.64 6.20
N HIS A 127 -15.51 -4.58 5.80
CA HIS A 127 -15.73 -3.92 4.52
C HIS A 127 -14.61 -4.21 3.53
N ASN A 128 -14.99 -4.56 2.30
CA ASN A 128 -14.10 -4.70 1.15
C ASN A 128 -14.40 -3.57 0.16
N THR A 129 -13.36 -2.93 -0.36
CA THR A 129 -13.52 -1.98 -1.46
C THR A 129 -13.61 -2.77 -2.77
N ILE A 130 -14.65 -2.50 -3.55
CA ILE A 130 -14.89 -3.18 -4.83
C ILE A 130 -14.77 -2.24 -6.04
N GLY A 131 -14.67 -0.94 -5.82
CA GLY A 131 -14.50 0.05 -6.87
C GLY A 131 -14.33 1.46 -6.29
N LEU A 132 -13.88 2.37 -7.12
CA LEU A 132 -13.81 3.79 -6.86
C LEU A 132 -14.58 4.54 -7.94
N PHE A 133 -15.12 5.69 -7.61
CA PHE A 133 -15.83 6.53 -8.56
C PHE A 133 -15.45 8.00 -8.43
N GLY A 134 -15.70 8.75 -9.50
CA GLY A 134 -15.44 10.18 -9.61
C GLY A 134 -15.23 10.59 -11.06
N GLU A 135 -15.34 11.88 -11.34
CA GLU A 135 -15.20 12.43 -12.69
C GLU A 135 -13.76 12.87 -12.98
N ASN A 136 -13.20 13.76 -12.15
CA ASN A 136 -11.86 14.33 -12.32
C ASN A 136 -10.84 13.84 -11.26
N GLY A 137 -11.16 12.79 -10.54
CA GLY A 137 -10.40 12.18 -9.45
C GLY A 137 -11.32 11.34 -8.60
N VAL A 138 -10.82 10.85 -7.48
CA VAL A 138 -11.64 10.08 -6.53
C VAL A 138 -12.64 11.02 -5.85
N GLU A 139 -13.92 10.67 -5.93
CA GLU A 139 -15.04 11.32 -5.23
C GLU A 139 -15.76 10.36 -4.28
N GLY A 140 -15.48 9.05 -4.41
CA GLY A 140 -16.03 8.05 -3.52
C GLY A 140 -15.52 6.64 -3.77
N ALA A 141 -15.95 5.73 -2.91
CA ALA A 141 -15.64 4.31 -2.97
C ALA A 141 -16.89 3.46 -2.80
N HIS A 142 -16.99 2.41 -3.61
CA HIS A 142 -17.96 1.34 -3.48
C HIS A 142 -17.43 0.28 -2.54
N LEU A 143 -18.12 0.04 -1.45
CA LEU A 143 -17.77 -0.96 -0.45
C LEU A 143 -18.81 -2.08 -0.41
N VAL A 144 -18.37 -3.24 0.02
CA VAL A 144 -19.25 -4.36 0.38
C VAL A 144 -18.92 -4.78 1.80
N LYS A 145 -19.91 -4.69 2.68
CA LYS A 145 -19.83 -5.20 4.03
C LYS A 145 -20.19 -6.69 4.04
N ARG A 146 -19.44 -7.49 4.77
CA ARG A 146 -19.60 -8.95 4.89
C ARG A 146 -19.73 -9.64 3.50
N MET A 147 -18.79 -9.32 2.64
CA MET A 147 -18.74 -9.83 1.27
C MET A 147 -18.75 -11.37 1.23
N GLY A 148 -19.73 -11.93 0.50
CA GLY A 148 -19.93 -13.37 0.35
C GLY A 148 -20.77 -14.02 1.46
N GLU A 149 -21.31 -13.25 2.40
CA GLU A 149 -22.20 -13.73 3.46
C GLU A 149 -23.68 -13.47 3.11
N SER A 150 -24.58 -14.16 3.81
CA SER A 150 -26.04 -14.04 3.55
C SER A 150 -26.63 -12.67 3.80
N ASP A 151 -25.94 -11.84 4.57
CA ASP A 151 -26.30 -10.48 4.95
C ASP A 151 -25.31 -9.44 4.37
N GLU A 152 -24.78 -9.74 3.18
CA GLU A 152 -23.95 -8.82 2.42
C GLU A 152 -24.68 -7.50 2.14
N GLU A 153 -24.01 -6.40 2.39
CA GLU A 153 -24.56 -5.05 2.20
C GLU A 153 -23.60 -4.20 1.34
N LYS A 154 -24.12 -3.55 0.31
CA LYS A 154 -23.37 -2.57 -0.49
C LYS A 154 -23.49 -1.18 0.10
N VAL A 155 -22.36 -0.52 0.27
CA VAL A 155 -22.26 0.81 0.89
C VAL A 155 -21.38 1.70 0.06
N ASP A 156 -21.85 2.89 -0.28
CA ASP A 156 -21.03 3.91 -0.93
C ASP A 156 -20.62 4.95 0.10
N ILE A 157 -19.34 5.35 0.05
CA ILE A 157 -18.81 6.43 0.87
C ILE A 157 -18.26 7.53 0.00
N ALA A 158 -18.52 8.78 0.36
CA ALA A 158 -17.93 9.95 -0.29
C ALA A 158 -16.54 10.22 0.33
N ILE A 159 -15.51 10.29 -0.51
CA ILE A 159 -14.13 10.55 -0.11
C ILE A 159 -13.43 11.37 -1.19
N ASP A 160 -12.44 12.16 -0.80
CA ASP A 160 -11.57 12.92 -1.71
C ASP A 160 -10.24 12.21 -2.00
N GLY A 161 -9.88 11.20 -1.19
CA GLY A 161 -8.63 10.46 -1.33
C GLY A 161 -8.72 9.05 -0.76
N PHE A 162 -7.98 8.13 -1.38
CA PHE A 162 -7.97 6.70 -1.08
C PHE A 162 -6.52 6.22 -0.93
N PHE A 163 -6.16 5.80 0.28
CA PHE A 163 -4.80 5.40 0.65
C PHE A 163 -4.71 3.89 0.85
N LEU A 164 -3.74 3.27 0.18
CA LEU A 164 -3.51 1.83 0.21
C LEU A 164 -2.43 1.50 1.24
N ALA A 165 -2.83 0.98 2.40
CA ALA A 165 -1.94 0.58 3.49
C ALA A 165 -2.01 -0.95 3.73
N ILE A 166 -2.00 -1.73 2.65
CA ILE A 166 -2.11 -3.20 2.67
C ILE A 166 -0.76 -3.93 2.58
N GLY A 167 0.32 -3.16 2.71
CA GLY A 167 1.71 -3.64 2.72
C GLY A 167 2.42 -3.49 1.39
N HIS A 168 3.67 -3.97 1.39
CA HIS A 168 4.57 -3.90 0.25
C HIS A 168 5.06 -5.30 -0.13
N LYS A 169 5.46 -5.48 -1.39
CA LYS A 169 6.18 -6.66 -1.85
C LYS A 169 7.65 -6.28 -2.03
N PRO A 170 8.60 -6.91 -1.31
CA PRO A 170 10.02 -6.69 -1.55
C PRO A 170 10.40 -7.03 -3.00
N ASN A 171 11.24 -6.21 -3.61
CA ASN A 171 11.74 -6.44 -4.97
C ASN A 171 12.96 -7.37 -4.93
N SER A 172 12.79 -8.56 -4.35
CA SER A 172 13.85 -9.55 -4.06
C SER A 172 13.76 -10.81 -4.91
N ASP A 173 12.80 -10.92 -5.82
CA ASP A 173 12.50 -12.17 -6.53
C ASP A 173 13.73 -12.74 -7.28
N ILE A 174 14.58 -11.89 -7.90
CA ILE A 174 15.77 -12.32 -8.62
C ILE A 174 16.91 -12.82 -7.72
N PHE A 175 16.82 -12.55 -6.41
CA PHE A 175 17.83 -12.96 -5.42
C PHE A 175 17.44 -14.22 -4.64
N LYS A 176 16.16 -14.63 -4.67
CA LYS A 176 15.64 -15.80 -3.93
C LYS A 176 16.41 -17.10 -4.14
N PRO A 177 16.99 -17.40 -5.32
CA PRO A 177 17.80 -18.61 -5.49
C PRO A 177 19.09 -18.60 -4.66
N TRP A 178 19.53 -17.46 -4.17
CA TRP A 178 20.85 -17.24 -3.60
C TRP A 178 20.85 -16.81 -2.12
N ILE A 179 19.74 -16.29 -1.64
CA ILE A 179 19.59 -15.80 -0.27
C ILE A 179 18.31 -16.34 0.34
N ASP A 180 18.37 -16.67 1.63
CA ASP A 180 17.18 -16.99 2.40
C ASP A 180 16.36 -15.71 2.65
N THR A 181 15.07 -15.78 2.39
CA THR A 181 14.13 -14.68 2.66
C THR A 181 13.01 -15.20 3.56
N ASP A 182 12.59 -14.39 4.52
CA ASP A 182 11.37 -14.61 5.29
C ASP A 182 10.13 -14.36 4.42
N GLU A 183 9.00 -14.99 4.79
CA GLU A 183 7.72 -14.90 4.07
C GLU A 183 7.00 -13.55 4.29
#